data_ae441229ca28de5870f8070568a5cb25
#
_entry.id   ae441229ca28de5870f8070568a5cb25
#
_cell.length_a   1.000
_cell.length_b   1.000
_cell.length_c   1.000
_cell.angle_alpha   90.00
_cell.angle_beta   90.00
_cell.angle_gamma   90.00
#
_symmetry.space_group_name_H-M   'P 1'
#
loop_
_entity.id
_entity.type
_entity.pdbx_description
1 polymer ?
#
loop_
_entity_poly.entity_id
_entity_poly.type
_entity_poly.pdbx_seq_one_letter_code
_entity_poly.pdbx_strand_id
1 'polypeptide(L)'
;YARIIAERVSSIVEIDPVLYASWRDSGNPKANAYLPLLDTPQPDYNPDTHALVESFDVGLANVVRIWSIRPLTPVERRKTYTTLDFLGRFTTSEMDAIEIARSDDGIVQSFYRAALAAQEVVNDDPRTVAGMDYLVTIGILTQARRDAILG
;
A
#
# COMPACT_ATOMS: atom_id res chain seq x y z
N TYR A 1 19.20 3.26 -18.88
CA TYR A 1 20.39 3.89 -18.28
C TYR A 1 19.99 4.70 -17.05
N ALA A 2 20.87 4.72 -16.05
CA ALA A 2 20.72 5.53 -14.86
C ALA A 2 21.67 6.74 -14.95
N ARG A 3 21.16 7.94 -14.72
CA ARG A 3 21.96 9.15 -14.59
C ARG A 3 22.54 9.26 -13.19
N ILE A 4 23.85 9.38 -13.08
CA ILE A 4 24.57 9.42 -11.81
C ILE A 4 25.02 10.87 -11.53
N ILE A 5 24.70 11.34 -10.33
CA ILE A 5 25.19 12.62 -9.79
C ILE A 5 25.64 12.35 -8.35
N ALA A 6 26.90 12.68 -8.05
CA ALA A 6 27.50 12.48 -6.72
C ALA A 6 27.27 11.04 -6.18
N GLU A 7 27.55 10.04 -7.03
CA GLU A 7 27.41 8.61 -6.73
C GLU A 7 25.95 8.13 -6.41
N ARG A 8 24.96 8.94 -6.80
CA ARG A 8 23.54 8.59 -6.63
C ARG A 8 22.81 8.59 -7.96
N VAL A 9 21.84 7.71 -8.10
CA VAL A 9 20.92 7.73 -9.23
C VAL A 9 20.00 8.94 -9.11
N SER A 10 20.10 9.86 -10.06
CA SER A 10 19.25 11.07 -10.11
C SER A 10 18.03 10.90 -11.00
N SER A 11 18.13 10.08 -12.03
CA SER A 11 17.04 9.76 -12.96
C SER A 11 17.35 8.51 -13.76
N ILE A 12 16.29 7.84 -14.23
CA ILE A 12 16.39 6.76 -15.19
C ILE A 12 15.93 7.31 -16.53
N VAL A 13 16.74 7.11 -17.57
CA VAL A 13 16.48 7.61 -18.91
C VAL A 13 16.70 6.54 -19.95
N GLU A 14 15.94 6.57 -21.02
CA GLU A 14 16.19 5.74 -22.19
C GLU A 14 17.22 6.43 -23.08
N ILE A 15 18.29 5.73 -23.38
CA ILE A 15 19.34 6.21 -24.28
C ILE A 15 19.55 5.12 -25.34
N ASP A 16 19.62 5.53 -26.60
CA ASP A 16 19.97 4.63 -27.70
C ASP A 16 21.32 3.95 -27.41
N PRO A 17 21.40 2.61 -27.42
CA PRO A 17 22.64 1.87 -27.15
C PRO A 17 23.78 2.23 -28.07
N VAL A 18 23.49 2.55 -29.35
CA VAL A 18 24.48 2.95 -30.35
C VAL A 18 25.07 4.33 -30.01
N LEU A 19 24.19 5.26 -29.59
CA LEU A 19 24.61 6.58 -29.14
C LEU A 19 25.47 6.50 -27.87
N TYR A 20 25.08 5.67 -26.90
CA TYR A 20 25.87 5.46 -25.69
C TYR A 20 27.24 4.85 -26.00
N ALA A 21 27.30 3.83 -26.85
CA ALA A 21 28.56 3.24 -27.29
C ALA A 21 29.47 4.28 -27.95
N SER A 22 28.92 5.14 -28.83
CA SER A 22 29.66 6.24 -29.46
C SER A 22 30.23 7.23 -28.43
N TRP A 23 29.47 7.57 -27.37
CA TRP A 23 29.98 8.42 -26.30
C TRP A 23 31.14 7.78 -25.56
N ARG A 24 31.03 6.49 -25.23
CA ARG A 24 32.05 5.73 -24.54
C ARG A 24 33.34 5.64 -25.36
N ASP A 25 33.21 5.28 -26.63
CA ASP A 25 34.36 5.04 -27.53
C ASP A 25 35.06 6.36 -27.91
N SER A 26 34.35 7.47 -27.91
CA SER A 26 34.92 8.81 -28.14
C SER A 26 35.46 9.52 -26.88
N GLY A 27 35.35 8.88 -25.70
CA GLY A 27 35.73 9.48 -24.42
C GLY A 27 34.85 10.66 -24.00
N ASN A 28 33.62 10.74 -24.52
CA ASN A 28 32.69 11.81 -24.18
C ASN A 28 32.33 11.77 -22.69
N PRO A 29 32.46 12.85 -21.92
CA PRO A 29 32.15 12.88 -20.50
C PRO A 29 30.69 12.53 -20.17
N LYS A 30 29.76 12.62 -21.11
CA LYS A 30 28.40 12.13 -20.95
C LYS A 30 28.33 10.62 -20.65
N ALA A 31 29.25 9.82 -21.20
CA ALA A 31 29.30 8.39 -20.92
C ALA A 31 29.52 8.10 -19.44
N ASN A 32 30.27 8.95 -18.72
CA ASN A 32 30.53 8.81 -17.30
C ASN A 32 29.35 9.24 -16.42
N ALA A 33 28.44 10.08 -16.97
CA ALA A 33 27.24 10.53 -16.27
C ALA A 33 26.06 9.55 -16.38
N TYR A 34 26.15 8.56 -17.27
CA TYR A 34 25.09 7.59 -17.52
C TYR A 34 25.68 6.19 -17.53
N LEU A 35 25.17 5.33 -16.66
CA LEU A 35 25.55 3.93 -16.59
C LEU A 35 24.40 3.02 -17.05
N PRO A 36 24.70 1.89 -17.69
CA PRO A 36 23.69 0.87 -17.97
C PRO A 36 22.96 0.48 -16.70
N LEU A 37 21.62 0.43 -16.74
CA LEU A 37 20.77 -0.02 -15.66
C LEU A 37 20.47 -1.49 -15.87
N LEU A 38 20.79 -2.31 -14.89
CA LEU A 38 20.42 -3.71 -14.79
C LEU A 38 19.24 -3.83 -13.83
N ASP A 39 18.12 -4.35 -14.32
CA ASP A 39 16.94 -4.60 -13.51
C ASP A 39 17.00 -5.99 -12.88
N THR A 40 16.72 -6.08 -11.58
CA THR A 40 16.40 -7.35 -10.94
C THR A 40 14.90 -7.59 -10.96
N PRO A 41 14.45 -8.86 -10.97
CA PRO A 41 13.03 -9.14 -10.89
C PRO A 41 12.43 -8.61 -9.58
N GLN A 42 11.22 -8.07 -9.67
CA GLN A 42 10.48 -7.67 -8.49
C GLN A 42 10.04 -8.90 -7.70
N PRO A 43 10.19 -8.91 -6.37
CA PRO A 43 9.67 -9.97 -5.54
C PRO A 43 8.13 -9.92 -5.49
N ASP A 44 7.52 -11.08 -5.35
CA ASP A 44 6.08 -11.16 -5.05
C ASP A 44 5.83 -10.61 -3.63
N TYR A 45 4.82 -9.77 -3.49
CA TYR A 45 4.45 -9.20 -2.19
C TYR A 45 2.95 -8.94 -2.10
N ASN A 46 2.45 -8.83 -0.88
CA ASN A 46 1.07 -8.43 -0.61
C ASN A 46 1.02 -6.90 -0.42
N PRO A 47 0.40 -6.13 -1.33
CA PRO A 47 0.33 -4.67 -1.26
C PRO A 47 -0.50 -4.14 -0.07
N ASP A 48 -1.37 -4.97 0.54
CA ASP A 48 -2.15 -4.58 1.72
C ASP A 48 -1.31 -4.58 3.01
N THR A 49 -0.18 -5.27 3.03
CA THR A 49 0.65 -5.43 4.23
C THR A 49 2.08 -4.93 4.05
N HIS A 50 2.56 -4.86 2.82
CA HIS A 50 3.94 -4.50 2.50
C HIS A 50 4.01 -3.48 1.36
N ALA A 51 5.07 -2.69 1.36
CA ALA A 51 5.46 -1.81 0.27
C ALA A 51 6.71 -2.34 -0.42
N LEU A 52 6.75 -2.15 -1.74
CA LEU A 52 7.94 -2.40 -2.54
C LEU A 52 8.87 -1.19 -2.41
N VAL A 53 10.14 -1.46 -2.13
CA VAL A 53 11.17 -0.43 -1.99
C VAL A 53 12.21 -0.63 -3.09
N GLU A 54 12.41 0.42 -3.85
CA GLU A 54 13.45 0.51 -4.87
C GLU A 54 14.74 1.04 -4.26
N SER A 55 15.86 0.42 -4.58
CA SER A 55 17.19 0.89 -4.26
C SER A 55 18.13 0.65 -5.43
N PHE A 56 19.27 1.32 -5.43
CA PHE A 56 20.24 1.22 -6.51
C PHE A 56 21.63 0.95 -5.93
N ASP A 57 22.28 -0.07 -6.48
CA ASP A 57 23.71 -0.32 -6.25
C ASP A 57 24.48 0.24 -7.44
N VAL A 58 25.31 1.27 -7.18
CA VAL A 58 26.05 2.01 -8.20
C VAL A 58 27.47 1.43 -8.28
N GLY A 59 27.68 0.57 -9.27
CA GLY A 59 29.00 0.03 -9.60
C GLY A 59 29.81 0.96 -10.53
N LEU A 60 31.02 0.54 -10.87
CA LEU A 60 31.90 1.29 -11.78
C LEU A 60 31.45 1.23 -13.25
N ALA A 61 30.76 0.16 -13.65
CA ALA A 61 30.37 -0.08 -15.05
C ALA A 61 28.85 -0.11 -15.28
N ASN A 62 28.07 -0.28 -14.24
CA ASN A 62 26.62 -0.39 -14.29
C ASN A 62 25.98 0.05 -12.98
N VAL A 63 24.68 0.21 -13.01
CA VAL A 63 23.82 0.38 -11.84
C VAL A 63 22.87 -0.80 -11.80
N VAL A 64 22.76 -1.45 -10.64
CA VAL A 64 21.80 -2.53 -10.41
C VAL A 64 20.61 -1.96 -9.64
N ARG A 65 19.40 -2.10 -10.20
CA ARG A 65 18.16 -1.82 -9.47
C ARG A 65 17.84 -3.02 -8.60
N ILE A 66 17.69 -2.78 -7.30
CA ILE A 66 17.39 -3.81 -6.31
C ILE A 66 16.02 -3.53 -5.72
N TRP A 67 15.17 -4.55 -5.71
CA TRP A 67 13.87 -4.50 -5.08
C TRP A 67 13.91 -5.20 -3.72
N SER A 68 13.34 -4.55 -2.72
CA SER A 68 13.11 -5.13 -1.39
C SER A 68 11.68 -4.87 -0.95
N ILE A 69 11.20 -5.66 0.00
CA ILE A 69 9.89 -5.47 0.61
C ILE A 69 10.05 -5.03 2.06
N ARG A 70 9.22 -4.08 2.47
CA ARG A 70 9.11 -3.71 3.89
C ARG A 70 7.64 -3.72 4.32
N PRO A 71 7.37 -3.98 5.60
CA PRO A 71 6.01 -3.81 6.13
C PRO A 71 5.52 -2.37 5.93
N LEU A 72 4.23 -2.22 5.65
CA LEU A 72 3.59 -0.90 5.65
C LEU A 72 3.62 -0.30 7.05
N THR A 73 3.90 0.99 7.12
CA THR A 73 3.72 1.76 8.36
C THR A 73 2.24 1.85 8.72
N PRO A 74 1.89 2.16 10.00
CA PRO A 74 0.48 2.37 10.38
C PRO A 74 -0.23 3.41 9.51
N VAL A 75 0.44 4.50 9.14
CA VAL A 75 -0.13 5.55 8.29
C VAL A 75 -0.40 5.04 6.87
N GLU A 76 0.49 4.24 6.29
CA GLU A 76 0.32 3.65 4.96
C GLU A 76 -0.78 2.58 4.93
N ARG A 77 -1.06 1.93 6.07
CA ARG A 77 -2.16 0.97 6.21
C ARG A 77 -3.52 1.64 6.44
N ARG A 78 -3.50 2.93 6.72
CA ARG A 78 -4.72 3.68 6.95
C ARG A 78 -5.54 3.77 5.68
N LYS A 79 -6.74 3.21 5.70
CA LYS A 79 -7.70 3.23 4.60
C LYS A 79 -8.92 4.04 5.00
N THR A 80 -9.40 4.83 4.06
CA THR A 80 -10.63 5.61 4.21
C THR A 80 -11.65 5.09 3.22
N TYR A 81 -12.85 4.81 3.69
CA TYR A 81 -13.96 4.30 2.91
C TYR A 81 -15.10 5.30 2.93
N THR A 82 -15.85 5.41 1.83
CA THR A 82 -17.18 5.98 1.92
C THR A 82 -18.05 5.09 2.79
N THR A 83 -19.13 5.64 3.36
CA THR A 83 -20.09 4.83 4.15
C THR A 83 -20.61 3.63 3.35
N LEU A 84 -20.92 3.85 2.06
CA LEU A 84 -21.42 2.79 1.20
C LEU A 84 -20.37 1.68 0.98
N ASP A 85 -19.14 2.06 0.69
CA ASP A 85 -18.04 1.10 0.50
C ASP A 85 -17.76 0.32 1.79
N PHE A 86 -17.78 0.99 2.94
CA PHE A 86 -17.59 0.33 4.23
C PHE A 86 -18.69 -0.68 4.53
N LEU A 87 -19.97 -0.27 4.38
CA LEU A 87 -21.09 -1.17 4.60
C LEU A 87 -21.15 -2.30 3.56
N GLY A 88 -20.75 -2.03 2.33
CA GLY A 88 -20.64 -3.02 1.26
C GLY A 88 -19.59 -4.14 1.52
N ARG A 89 -18.73 -3.97 2.51
CA ARG A 89 -17.76 -5.00 2.92
C ARG A 89 -18.38 -6.11 3.79
N PHE A 90 -19.55 -5.86 4.36
CA PHE A 90 -20.31 -6.86 5.10
C PHE A 90 -21.11 -7.75 4.16
N THR A 91 -21.27 -9.00 4.51
CA THR A 91 -22.22 -9.89 3.83
C THR A 91 -23.64 -9.54 4.22
N THR A 92 -24.61 -9.97 3.41
CA THR A 92 -26.05 -9.77 3.72
C THR A 92 -26.39 -10.34 5.08
N SER A 93 -25.93 -11.56 5.42
CA SER A 93 -26.19 -12.19 6.71
C SER A 93 -25.59 -11.42 7.89
N GLU A 94 -24.41 -10.82 7.72
CA GLU A 94 -23.79 -9.97 8.75
C GLU A 94 -24.61 -8.68 8.93
N MET A 95 -25.05 -8.07 7.84
CA MET A 95 -25.91 -6.89 7.91
C MET A 95 -27.26 -7.17 8.56
N ASP A 96 -27.89 -8.30 8.22
CA ASP A 96 -29.13 -8.73 8.86
C ASP A 96 -28.95 -8.94 10.38
N ALA A 97 -27.83 -9.57 10.78
CA ALA A 97 -27.51 -9.77 12.20
C ALA A 97 -27.28 -8.44 12.94
N ILE A 98 -26.60 -7.46 12.31
CA ILE A 98 -26.42 -6.12 12.85
C ILE A 98 -27.78 -5.40 12.97
N GLU A 99 -28.64 -5.53 11.98
CA GLU A 99 -29.96 -4.91 11.96
C GLU A 99 -30.86 -5.46 13.07
N ILE A 100 -30.80 -6.76 13.35
CA ILE A 100 -31.49 -7.40 14.47
C ILE A 100 -30.90 -6.91 15.80
N ALA A 101 -29.57 -6.95 15.96
CA ALA A 101 -28.92 -6.60 17.22
C ALA A 101 -29.16 -5.13 17.59
N ARG A 102 -29.19 -4.21 16.65
CA ARG A 102 -29.37 -2.77 16.94
C ARG A 102 -30.73 -2.42 17.57
N SER A 103 -31.74 -3.30 17.47
CA SER A 103 -33.05 -3.08 18.11
C SER A 103 -32.96 -3.20 19.63
N ASP A 104 -32.04 -4.04 20.14
CA ASP A 104 -31.97 -4.39 21.56
C ASP A 104 -30.63 -3.98 22.20
N ASP A 105 -29.61 -3.67 21.37
CA ASP A 105 -28.28 -3.30 21.81
C ASP A 105 -27.94 -1.85 21.44
N GLY A 106 -27.87 -1.00 22.46
CA GLY A 106 -27.58 0.43 22.30
C GLY A 106 -26.17 0.73 21.78
N ILE A 107 -25.20 -0.18 21.99
CA ILE A 107 -23.82 -0.03 21.48
C ILE A 107 -23.82 -0.25 19.96
N VAL A 108 -24.45 -1.34 19.50
CA VAL A 108 -24.61 -1.63 18.07
C VAL A 108 -25.38 -0.52 17.39
N GLN A 109 -26.47 -0.04 18.01
CA GLN A 109 -27.26 1.07 17.49
C GLN A 109 -26.43 2.34 17.33
N SER A 110 -25.61 2.68 18.34
CA SER A 110 -24.77 3.90 18.32
C SER A 110 -23.68 3.79 17.27
N PHE A 111 -23.02 2.64 17.16
CA PHE A 111 -22.00 2.38 16.14
C PHE A 111 -22.59 2.48 14.74
N TYR A 112 -23.70 1.80 14.47
CA TYR A 112 -24.35 1.81 13.18
C TYR A 112 -24.80 3.21 12.76
N ARG A 113 -25.42 3.99 13.66
CA ARG A 113 -25.80 5.38 13.41
C ARG A 113 -24.59 6.28 13.14
N ALA A 114 -23.50 6.09 13.88
CA ALA A 114 -22.27 6.84 13.66
C ALA A 114 -21.67 6.53 12.27
N ALA A 115 -21.66 5.26 11.87
CA ALA A 115 -21.19 4.86 10.54
C ALA A 115 -22.07 5.47 9.43
N LEU A 116 -23.39 5.45 9.57
CA LEU A 116 -24.30 6.06 8.58
C LEU A 116 -24.20 7.59 8.51
N ALA A 117 -23.91 8.26 9.63
CA ALA A 117 -23.76 9.72 9.68
C ALA A 117 -22.38 10.21 9.23
N ALA A 118 -21.40 9.33 9.17
CA ALA A 118 -20.05 9.66 8.74
C ALA A 118 -20.00 9.87 7.21
N GLN A 119 -19.28 10.88 6.76
CA GLN A 119 -18.97 11.04 5.33
C GLN A 119 -17.94 10.00 4.89
N GLU A 120 -17.01 9.71 5.80
CA GLU A 120 -15.92 8.76 5.59
C GLU A 120 -15.74 7.90 6.86
N VAL A 121 -15.45 6.62 6.65
CA VAL A 121 -15.11 5.67 7.70
C VAL A 121 -13.63 5.32 7.56
N VAL A 122 -12.86 5.58 8.62
CA VAL A 122 -11.42 5.31 8.64
C VAL A 122 -11.17 4.02 9.41
N ASN A 123 -10.44 3.09 8.82
CA ASN A 123 -10.24 1.74 9.36
C ASN A 123 -9.52 1.70 10.72
N ASP A 124 -8.65 2.67 11.01
CA ASP A 124 -7.88 2.79 12.26
C ASP A 124 -8.44 3.84 13.22
N ASP A 125 -9.60 4.45 12.93
CA ASP A 125 -10.28 5.32 13.89
C ASP A 125 -10.69 4.50 15.12
N PRO A 126 -10.35 4.94 16.34
CA PRO A 126 -10.67 4.18 17.57
C PRO A 126 -12.15 3.83 17.71
N ARG A 127 -13.06 4.64 17.19
CA ARG A 127 -14.51 4.38 17.24
C ARG A 127 -14.90 3.28 16.26
N THR A 128 -14.30 3.28 15.06
CA THR A 128 -14.50 2.23 14.06
C THR A 128 -13.97 0.90 14.61
N VAL A 129 -12.75 0.89 15.12
CA VAL A 129 -12.13 -0.31 15.70
C VAL A 129 -12.94 -0.84 16.88
N ALA A 130 -13.32 0.02 17.83
CA ALA A 130 -14.11 -0.39 19.00
C ALA A 130 -15.48 -0.96 18.61
N GLY A 131 -16.15 -0.38 17.61
CA GLY A 131 -17.42 -0.89 17.11
C GLY A 131 -17.28 -2.27 16.45
N MET A 132 -16.23 -2.45 15.64
CA MET A 132 -15.93 -3.73 15.00
C MET A 132 -15.53 -4.81 16.01
N ASP A 133 -14.73 -4.47 17.04
CA ASP A 133 -14.37 -5.38 18.15
C ASP A 133 -15.59 -5.79 18.96
N TYR A 134 -16.53 -4.86 19.15
CA TYR A 134 -17.79 -5.18 19.82
C TYR A 134 -18.64 -6.17 19.02
N LEU A 135 -18.74 -6.03 17.70
CA LEU A 135 -19.43 -7.00 16.84
C LEU A 135 -18.82 -8.41 16.92
N VAL A 136 -17.49 -8.51 17.11
CA VAL A 136 -16.82 -9.79 17.39
C VAL A 136 -17.22 -10.31 18.77
N THR A 137 -17.23 -9.47 19.79
CA THR A 137 -17.56 -9.85 21.17
C THR A 137 -18.96 -10.45 21.28
N ILE A 138 -19.93 -9.91 20.57
CA ILE A 138 -21.31 -10.40 20.55
C ILE A 138 -21.57 -11.53 19.51
N GLY A 139 -20.52 -11.96 18.79
CA GLY A 139 -20.55 -13.10 17.88
C GLY A 139 -21.17 -12.83 16.50
N ILE A 140 -21.42 -11.58 16.13
CA ILE A 140 -21.88 -11.22 14.78
C ILE A 140 -20.74 -11.39 13.76
N LEU A 141 -19.51 -11.05 14.14
CA LEU A 141 -18.33 -11.24 13.32
C LEU A 141 -17.34 -12.20 13.98
N THR A 142 -16.53 -12.86 13.17
CA THR A 142 -15.28 -13.48 13.64
C THR A 142 -14.14 -12.47 13.60
N GLN A 143 -13.06 -12.72 14.37
CA GLN A 143 -11.85 -11.88 14.31
C GLN A 143 -11.30 -11.77 12.88
N ALA A 144 -11.24 -12.89 12.14
CA ALA A 144 -10.78 -12.91 10.76
C ALA A 144 -11.65 -12.06 9.83
N ARG A 145 -12.99 -12.06 10.04
CA ARG A 145 -13.91 -11.21 9.26
C ARG A 145 -13.74 -9.73 9.58
N ARG A 146 -13.63 -9.42 10.88
CA ARG A 146 -13.32 -8.05 11.34
C ARG A 146 -12.06 -7.51 10.67
N ASP A 147 -10.98 -8.30 10.68
CA ASP A 147 -9.71 -7.91 10.09
C ASP A 147 -9.81 -7.75 8.56
N ALA A 148 -10.56 -8.62 7.88
CA ALA A 148 -10.83 -8.50 6.45
C ALA A 148 -11.67 -7.25 6.10
N ILE A 149 -12.60 -6.84 6.96
CA ILE A 149 -13.42 -5.63 6.75
C ILE A 149 -12.59 -4.37 6.97
N LEU A 150 -11.74 -4.33 7.99
CA LEU A 150 -10.88 -3.19 8.25
C LEU A 150 -9.70 -3.09 7.25
N GLY A 151 -9.28 -4.18 6.63
CA GLY A 151 -8.30 -4.25 5.55
C GLY A 151 -6.89 -4.29 5.99
#